data_0afb2668c33858303a58b884751d028d
#
_entry.id   0afb2668c33858303a58b884751d028d
#
_cell.length_a   1.000
_cell.length_b   1.000
_cell.length_c   1.000
_cell.angle_alpha   90.00
_cell.angle_beta   90.00
_cell.angle_gamma   90.00
#
_symmetry.space_group_name_H-M   'P 1'
#
loop_
_entity.id
_entity.type
_entity.pdbx_description
1 polymer ?
#
loop_
_entity_poly.entity_id
_entity_poly.type
_entity_poly.pdbx_seq_one_letter_code
_entity_poly.pdbx_strand_id
1 'polypeptide(L)'
;VVEIYNDPPYTNGGIEKASANLLDFAKTSELAPGESETIDFTIPVEDLASYDYKNNGCYVLEAGDYIISTNSDSHNVLDSKTYTVASDIVYNESNKRESDAVAATNQFDFAEGEITYLSRADGFANYAEATAAPADYNMSDEVKAVFDNAHTYTEVNYEKDDDPNAEDITTGAKNGLKLADLRGVDYNDSKWDDLLDEMSIDDLQQTIGFGGYQTAAVDSIGKVRTNDCDGPASINNNFTGVGSVGFPAATLIGMTWSKDLAHDFGDSIGKMANEMNTSGWYGPAMNIHRTAFSGRNFEYYSEDGVLSGAMAANAIAGAQ
;
A
#
# COMPACT_ATOMS: atom_id res chain seq x y z
N VAL A 1 13.23 -3.35 -22.48
CA VAL A 1 12.93 -3.86 -21.14
C VAL A 1 13.33 -5.32 -21.08
N VAL A 2 13.92 -5.73 -19.97
CA VAL A 2 14.19 -7.12 -19.62
C VAL A 2 13.32 -7.45 -18.42
N GLU A 3 12.53 -8.50 -18.50
CA GLU A 3 11.58 -8.89 -17.47
C GLU A 3 11.94 -10.29 -16.96
N ILE A 4 11.96 -10.47 -15.64
CA ILE A 4 12.22 -11.74 -14.98
C ILE A 4 10.93 -12.25 -14.35
N TYR A 5 10.53 -13.45 -14.77
CA TYR A 5 9.33 -14.11 -14.27
C TYR A 5 9.64 -15.43 -13.57
N ASN A 6 8.67 -15.88 -12.79
CA ASN A 6 8.65 -17.15 -12.09
C ASN A 6 7.36 -17.91 -12.44
N ASP A 7 7.51 -19.17 -12.88
CA ASP A 7 6.43 -20.17 -12.92
C ASP A 7 6.66 -21.16 -11.76
N PRO A 8 5.91 -21.03 -10.66
CA PRO A 8 6.07 -21.89 -9.49
C PRO A 8 5.42 -23.26 -9.67
N PRO A 9 5.83 -24.29 -8.91
CA PRO A 9 5.16 -25.58 -8.91
C PRO A 9 3.69 -25.41 -8.52
N TYR A 10 2.78 -26.06 -9.25
CA TYR A 10 1.35 -25.99 -9.03
C TYR A 10 0.71 -27.37 -8.95
N THR A 11 -0.08 -27.59 -7.91
CA THR A 11 -0.88 -28.80 -7.73
C THR A 11 -2.38 -28.39 -7.66
N ASN A 12 -3.23 -29.07 -8.43
CA ASN A 12 -4.67 -28.85 -8.36
C ASN A 12 -5.19 -28.98 -6.93
N GLY A 13 -5.88 -27.93 -6.44
CA GLY A 13 -6.42 -27.86 -5.09
C GLY A 13 -5.39 -27.49 -4.01
N GLY A 14 -4.10 -27.36 -4.36
CA GLY A 14 -3.05 -26.82 -3.49
C GLY A 14 -3.12 -25.30 -3.36
N ILE A 15 -1.96 -24.70 -3.04
CA ILE A 15 -1.87 -23.23 -2.94
C ILE A 15 -2.12 -22.61 -4.31
N GLU A 16 -3.08 -21.68 -4.35
CA GLU A 16 -3.45 -20.98 -5.57
C GLU A 16 -2.39 -19.94 -5.94
N LYS A 17 -1.97 -19.92 -7.19
CA LYS A 17 -0.91 -19.03 -7.69
C LYS A 17 -0.96 -18.91 -9.21
N ALA A 18 -0.48 -17.78 -9.73
CA ALA A 18 -0.37 -17.58 -11.16
C ALA A 18 0.77 -18.42 -11.76
N SER A 19 0.72 -18.68 -13.08
CA SER A 19 1.77 -19.36 -13.82
C SER A 19 2.89 -18.43 -14.30
N ALA A 20 2.65 -17.12 -14.28
CA ALA A 20 3.65 -16.10 -14.60
C ALA A 20 3.57 -15.01 -13.56
N ASN A 21 4.57 -14.95 -12.71
CA ASN A 21 4.69 -13.95 -11.66
C ASN A 21 5.93 -13.11 -11.93
N LEU A 22 5.77 -11.81 -12.11
CA LEU A 22 6.89 -10.89 -12.26
C LEU A 22 7.73 -10.89 -10.98
N LEU A 23 9.04 -11.01 -11.13
CA LEU A 23 9.99 -10.92 -10.00
C LEU A 23 10.75 -9.60 -9.99
N ASP A 24 11.24 -9.18 -11.15
CA ASP A 24 11.95 -7.91 -11.33
C ASP A 24 12.01 -7.54 -12.81
N PHE A 25 12.39 -6.30 -13.10
CA PHE A 25 12.56 -5.79 -14.44
C PHE A 25 13.60 -4.66 -14.48
N ALA A 26 14.20 -4.48 -15.64
CA ALA A 26 15.08 -3.35 -15.89
C ALA A 26 15.04 -2.90 -17.35
N LYS A 27 15.45 -1.68 -17.59
CA LYS A 27 15.72 -1.15 -18.93
C LYS A 27 17.21 -1.11 -19.19
N THR A 28 17.61 -1.44 -20.42
CA THR A 28 18.98 -1.14 -20.89
C THR A 28 19.13 0.38 -21.03
N SER A 29 20.38 0.82 -21.05
CA SER A 29 20.73 2.10 -21.65
C SER A 29 20.35 2.13 -23.14
N GLU A 30 20.46 3.28 -23.79
CA GLU A 30 20.33 3.36 -25.24
C GLU A 30 21.49 2.64 -25.90
N LEU A 31 21.22 1.56 -26.64
CA LEU A 31 22.21 0.73 -27.30
C LEU A 31 22.31 1.06 -28.81
N ALA A 32 23.48 1.36 -29.30
CA ALA A 32 23.68 1.48 -30.72
C ALA A 32 23.61 0.08 -31.42
N PRO A 33 23.39 0.03 -32.72
CA PRO A 33 23.35 -1.25 -33.45
C PRO A 33 24.59 -2.10 -33.23
N GLY A 34 24.41 -3.32 -32.69
CA GLY A 34 25.48 -4.26 -32.37
C GLY A 34 26.08 -4.12 -30.96
N GLU A 35 25.67 -3.16 -30.20
CA GLU A 35 26.03 -3.05 -28.78
C GLU A 35 25.20 -4.00 -27.90
N SER A 36 25.74 -4.35 -26.73
CA SER A 36 25.10 -5.17 -25.73
C SER A 36 25.37 -4.64 -24.34
N GLU A 37 24.47 -4.88 -23.43
CA GLU A 37 24.61 -4.56 -22.02
C GLU A 37 24.28 -5.81 -21.20
N THR A 38 24.96 -6.00 -20.08
CA THR A 38 24.64 -7.03 -19.10
C THR A 38 23.89 -6.40 -17.93
N ILE A 39 22.78 -6.99 -17.58
CA ILE A 39 21.97 -6.58 -16.41
C ILE A 39 21.98 -7.73 -15.41
N ASP A 40 22.36 -7.43 -14.18
CA ASP A 40 22.34 -8.38 -13.07
C ASP A 40 21.08 -8.17 -12.22
N PHE A 41 20.36 -9.26 -11.94
CA PHE A 41 19.20 -9.28 -11.03
C PHE A 41 19.54 -10.09 -9.79
N THR A 42 19.16 -9.58 -8.63
CA THR A 42 19.27 -10.30 -7.37
C THR A 42 17.86 -10.48 -6.81
N ILE A 43 17.38 -11.72 -6.78
CA ILE A 43 16.03 -12.06 -6.37
C ILE A 43 16.11 -12.89 -5.09
N PRO A 44 15.60 -12.41 -3.96
CA PRO A 44 15.49 -13.20 -2.74
C PRO A 44 14.65 -14.45 -2.98
N VAL A 45 15.06 -15.58 -2.44
CA VAL A 45 14.33 -16.85 -2.62
C VAL A 45 12.92 -16.77 -2.01
N GLU A 46 12.75 -16.00 -0.95
CA GLU A 46 11.45 -15.77 -0.31
C GLU A 46 10.42 -15.05 -1.21
N ASP A 47 10.86 -14.34 -2.24
CA ASP A 47 9.96 -13.70 -3.22
C ASP A 47 9.29 -14.70 -4.16
N LEU A 48 9.77 -15.95 -4.18
CA LEU A 48 9.14 -17.05 -4.91
C LEU A 48 7.94 -17.65 -4.15
N ALA A 49 7.74 -17.30 -2.88
CA ALA A 49 6.67 -17.83 -2.05
C ALA A 49 5.29 -17.34 -2.51
N SER A 50 4.27 -18.17 -2.28
CA SER A 50 2.87 -17.87 -2.58
C SER A 50 2.05 -17.84 -1.30
N TYR A 51 1.01 -16.99 -1.26
CA TYR A 51 0.16 -16.87 -0.08
C TYR A 51 -0.85 -18.03 -0.01
N ASP A 52 -0.78 -18.82 1.04
CA ASP A 52 -1.72 -19.92 1.30
C ASP A 52 -2.89 -19.44 2.17
N TYR A 53 -3.93 -18.94 1.53
CA TYR A 53 -5.11 -18.47 2.25
C TYR A 53 -5.99 -19.57 2.84
N LYS A 54 -5.82 -20.82 2.38
CA LYS A 54 -6.68 -21.94 2.80
C LYS A 54 -6.22 -22.62 4.08
N ASN A 55 -4.91 -22.81 4.25
CA ASN A 55 -4.38 -23.67 5.29
C ASN A 55 -3.47 -22.95 6.27
N ASN A 56 -2.44 -22.24 5.77
CA ASN A 56 -1.42 -21.63 6.62
C ASN A 56 -1.74 -20.16 6.97
N GLY A 57 -2.56 -19.48 6.19
CA GLY A 57 -2.86 -18.04 6.37
C GLY A 57 -1.62 -17.14 6.28
N CYS A 58 -0.57 -17.60 5.60
CA CYS A 58 0.68 -16.88 5.41
C CYS A 58 1.37 -17.31 4.11
N TYR A 59 2.53 -16.71 3.78
CA TYR A 59 3.32 -17.13 2.63
C TYR A 59 3.98 -18.49 2.86
N VAL A 60 3.99 -19.30 1.80
CA VAL A 60 4.66 -20.61 1.75
C VAL A 60 5.48 -20.71 0.49
N LEU A 61 6.76 -21.08 0.65
CA LEU A 61 7.60 -21.50 -0.45
C LEU A 61 7.53 -23.03 -0.52
N GLU A 62 6.79 -23.56 -1.48
CA GLU A 62 6.59 -25.01 -1.61
C GLU A 62 7.82 -25.70 -2.19
N ALA A 63 8.05 -26.94 -1.80
CA ALA A 63 9.05 -27.80 -2.43
C ALA A 63 8.68 -28.06 -3.89
N GLY A 64 9.67 -28.02 -4.77
CA GLY A 64 9.46 -28.28 -6.19
C GLY A 64 10.37 -27.45 -7.10
N ASP A 65 10.11 -27.54 -8.38
CA ASP A 65 10.86 -26.85 -9.42
C ASP A 65 10.16 -25.54 -9.79
N TYR A 66 10.90 -24.45 -9.66
CA TYR A 66 10.52 -23.09 -10.05
C TYR A 66 11.22 -22.75 -11.36
N ILE A 67 10.46 -22.37 -12.38
CA ILE A 67 11.03 -21.98 -13.66
C ILE A 67 11.23 -20.46 -13.65
N ILE A 68 12.48 -20.05 -13.49
CA ILE A 68 12.86 -18.63 -13.57
C ILE A 68 13.17 -18.33 -15.04
N SER A 69 12.48 -17.35 -15.61
CA SER A 69 12.57 -17.04 -17.03
C SER A 69 12.85 -15.56 -17.29
N THR A 70 13.54 -15.32 -18.40
CA THR A 70 13.66 -13.99 -19.00
C THR A 70 12.65 -13.89 -20.12
N ASN A 71 11.78 -12.90 -20.06
CA ASN A 71 10.66 -12.75 -20.96
C ASN A 71 10.69 -11.41 -21.70
N SER A 72 9.99 -11.35 -22.84
CA SER A 72 9.64 -10.10 -23.53
C SER A 72 8.28 -9.53 -23.09
N ASP A 73 7.46 -10.33 -22.46
CA ASP A 73 6.18 -10.05 -21.82
C ASP A 73 5.75 -11.27 -20.99
N SER A 74 4.65 -11.19 -20.27
CA SER A 74 4.17 -12.27 -19.37
C SER A 74 3.89 -13.61 -20.05
N HIS A 75 3.88 -13.69 -21.37
CA HIS A 75 3.55 -14.90 -22.14
C HIS A 75 4.70 -15.43 -23.01
N ASN A 76 5.66 -14.58 -23.35
CA ASN A 76 6.71 -14.91 -24.30
C ASN A 76 8.06 -15.09 -23.61
N VAL A 77 8.36 -16.33 -23.27
CA VAL A 77 9.64 -16.74 -22.67
C VAL A 77 10.76 -16.74 -23.72
N LEU A 78 11.85 -16.05 -23.43
CA LEU A 78 13.06 -16.00 -24.27
C LEU A 78 14.08 -17.03 -23.82
N ASP A 79 14.28 -17.19 -22.50
CA ASP A 79 15.18 -18.19 -21.92
C ASP A 79 14.69 -18.53 -20.51
N SER A 80 15.09 -19.70 -19.99
CA SER A 80 14.67 -20.12 -18.65
C SER A 80 15.67 -21.04 -17.98
N LYS A 81 15.64 -21.05 -16.65
CA LYS A 81 16.38 -21.98 -15.79
C LYS A 81 15.50 -22.48 -14.66
N THR A 82 15.73 -23.72 -14.26
CA THR A 82 15.06 -24.32 -13.11
C THR A 82 15.81 -24.02 -11.83
N TYR A 83 15.08 -23.59 -10.80
CA TYR A 83 15.54 -23.50 -9.43
C TYR A 83 14.72 -24.48 -8.58
N THR A 84 15.38 -25.43 -7.91
CA THR A 84 14.71 -26.49 -7.14
C THR A 84 14.73 -26.15 -5.66
N VAL A 85 13.55 -26.10 -5.03
CA VAL A 85 13.36 -26.00 -3.59
C VAL A 85 13.17 -27.39 -3.00
N ALA A 86 14.01 -27.76 -2.03
CA ALA A 86 14.07 -29.13 -1.53
C ALA A 86 12.95 -29.49 -0.52
N SER A 87 12.42 -28.50 0.20
CA SER A 87 11.38 -28.67 1.21
C SER A 87 10.58 -27.40 1.39
N ASP A 88 9.33 -27.55 1.82
CA ASP A 88 8.47 -26.41 2.11
C ASP A 88 9.06 -25.51 3.20
N ILE A 89 8.91 -24.20 3.01
CA ILE A 89 9.23 -23.19 4.01
C ILE A 89 7.95 -22.37 4.26
N VAL A 90 7.47 -22.42 5.51
CA VAL A 90 6.29 -21.64 5.93
C VAL A 90 6.77 -20.37 6.61
N TYR A 91 6.35 -19.21 6.08
CA TYR A 91 6.72 -17.90 6.61
C TYR A 91 5.65 -17.36 7.56
N ASN A 92 5.64 -17.90 8.78
CA ASN A 92 4.75 -17.49 9.86
C ASN A 92 5.48 -16.60 10.88
N GLU A 93 4.81 -16.22 11.98
CA GLU A 93 5.39 -15.32 12.98
C GLU A 93 6.69 -15.86 13.63
N SER A 94 6.88 -17.16 13.68
CA SER A 94 8.12 -17.78 14.21
C SER A 94 9.24 -17.90 13.17
N ASN A 95 8.93 -17.73 11.89
CA ASN A 95 9.86 -17.84 10.77
C ASN A 95 9.41 -16.87 9.66
N LYS A 96 9.59 -15.59 9.89
CA LYS A 96 9.19 -14.54 8.95
C LYS A 96 10.10 -14.47 7.73
N ARG A 97 9.62 -13.91 6.62
CA ARG A 97 10.51 -13.50 5.54
C ARG A 97 11.44 -12.40 6.06
N GLU A 98 12.62 -12.29 5.52
CA GLU A 98 13.60 -11.29 5.93
C GLU A 98 13.08 -9.86 5.73
N SER A 99 12.24 -9.68 4.70
CA SER A 99 11.58 -8.41 4.39
C SER A 99 10.45 -8.02 5.34
N ASP A 100 9.94 -8.94 6.18
CA ASP A 100 8.74 -8.74 6.98
C ASP A 100 9.06 -8.39 8.45
N ALA A 101 8.59 -7.24 8.93
CA ALA A 101 8.66 -6.89 10.36
C ALA A 101 7.73 -7.78 11.20
N VAL A 102 6.55 -8.10 10.66
CA VAL A 102 5.58 -9.08 11.19
C VAL A 102 5.18 -10.02 10.06
N ALA A 103 4.79 -11.25 10.37
CA ALA A 103 4.36 -12.18 9.33
C ALA A 103 3.16 -11.59 8.53
N ALA A 104 3.24 -11.69 7.20
CA ALA A 104 2.15 -11.25 6.35
C ALA A 104 0.96 -12.21 6.47
N THR A 105 -0.12 -11.74 7.07
CA THR A 105 -1.39 -12.47 7.26
C THR A 105 -2.56 -11.62 6.79
N ASN A 106 -3.72 -12.25 6.54
CA ASN A 106 -4.94 -11.50 6.21
C ASN A 106 -5.46 -10.77 7.46
N GLN A 107 -5.37 -9.44 7.45
CA GLN A 107 -5.87 -8.59 8.53
C GLN A 107 -7.37 -8.24 8.36
N PHE A 108 -8.00 -8.67 7.27
CA PHE A 108 -9.36 -8.32 6.88
C PHE A 108 -10.26 -9.56 6.71
N ASP A 109 -9.90 -10.69 7.28
CA ASP A 109 -10.66 -11.92 7.22
C ASP A 109 -12.10 -11.74 7.77
N PHE A 110 -12.25 -10.92 8.81
CA PHE A 110 -13.54 -10.55 9.37
C PHE A 110 -14.49 -9.84 8.39
N ALA A 111 -13.96 -9.24 7.31
CA ALA A 111 -14.71 -8.49 6.31
C ALA A 111 -14.82 -9.23 4.96
N GLU A 112 -14.24 -10.43 4.86
CA GLU A 112 -14.12 -11.15 3.59
C GLU A 112 -15.47 -11.60 3.02
N GLY A 113 -16.41 -12.01 3.86
CA GLY A 113 -17.70 -12.54 3.42
C GLY A 113 -17.57 -13.88 2.68
N GLU A 114 -18.62 -14.23 1.94
CA GLU A 114 -18.65 -15.44 1.10
C GLU A 114 -18.15 -15.12 -0.32
N ILE A 115 -16.86 -15.43 -0.57
CA ILE A 115 -16.20 -15.17 -1.84
C ILE A 115 -15.72 -16.47 -2.47
N THR A 116 -16.06 -16.67 -3.75
CA THR A 116 -15.47 -17.73 -4.57
C THR A 116 -14.25 -17.17 -5.30
N TYR A 117 -13.05 -17.56 -4.86
CA TYR A 117 -11.81 -17.15 -5.54
C TYR A 117 -11.64 -17.91 -6.86
N LEU A 118 -11.16 -17.19 -7.87
CA LEU A 118 -10.78 -17.82 -9.14
C LEU A 118 -9.62 -18.79 -8.91
N SER A 119 -9.75 -20.02 -9.44
CA SER A 119 -8.75 -21.06 -9.32
C SER A 119 -8.24 -21.52 -10.68
N ARG A 120 -6.93 -21.81 -10.80
CA ARG A 120 -6.33 -22.47 -11.95
C ARG A 120 -6.72 -23.95 -12.06
N ALA A 121 -7.23 -24.56 -10.98
CA ALA A 121 -7.57 -25.96 -10.94
C ALA A 121 -8.47 -26.33 -12.13
N ASP A 122 -8.16 -27.48 -12.74
CA ASP A 122 -8.91 -28.03 -13.88
C ASP A 122 -9.11 -27.03 -15.04
N GLY A 123 -8.10 -26.18 -15.29
CA GLY A 123 -8.12 -25.20 -16.36
C GLY A 123 -9.13 -24.08 -16.15
N PHE A 124 -9.18 -23.52 -14.94
CA PHE A 124 -10.13 -22.47 -14.57
C PHE A 124 -11.60 -22.92 -14.61
N ALA A 125 -11.87 -24.16 -14.21
CA ALA A 125 -13.22 -24.73 -14.27
C ALA A 125 -14.27 -23.90 -13.50
N ASN A 126 -13.86 -23.18 -12.45
CA ASN A 126 -14.74 -22.32 -11.66
C ASN A 126 -14.87 -20.87 -12.18
N TYR A 127 -14.35 -20.56 -13.37
CA TYR A 127 -14.36 -19.19 -13.89
C TYR A 127 -15.74 -18.56 -13.90
N ALA A 128 -16.74 -19.30 -14.37
CA ALA A 128 -18.11 -18.79 -14.46
C ALA A 128 -18.71 -18.46 -13.07
N GLU A 129 -18.39 -19.26 -12.05
CA GLU A 129 -18.82 -19.04 -10.67
C GLU A 129 -18.07 -17.86 -10.04
N ALA A 130 -16.74 -17.86 -10.14
CA ALA A 130 -15.88 -16.83 -9.53
C ALA A 130 -16.08 -15.43 -10.14
N THR A 131 -16.60 -15.34 -11.37
CA THR A 131 -16.89 -14.08 -12.07
C THR A 131 -18.38 -13.77 -12.20
N ALA A 132 -19.25 -14.59 -11.59
CA ALA A 132 -20.69 -14.36 -11.65
C ALA A 132 -21.04 -13.02 -10.96
N ALA A 133 -21.94 -12.29 -11.59
CA ALA A 133 -22.58 -11.17 -10.91
C ALA A 133 -23.41 -11.68 -9.71
N PRO A 134 -23.56 -10.88 -8.64
CA PRO A 134 -24.50 -11.24 -7.56
C PRO A 134 -25.87 -11.61 -8.11
N ALA A 135 -26.49 -12.65 -7.54
CA ALA A 135 -27.81 -13.13 -7.98
C ALA A 135 -28.87 -12.04 -7.80
N ASP A 136 -28.69 -11.20 -6.79
CA ASP A 136 -29.48 -10.00 -6.60
C ASP A 136 -28.59 -8.90 -5.97
N TYR A 137 -29.02 -7.64 -6.11
CA TYR A 137 -28.32 -6.48 -5.59
C TYR A 137 -29.05 -5.88 -4.38
N ASN A 138 -30.01 -6.61 -3.82
CA ASN A 138 -30.71 -6.15 -2.64
C ASN A 138 -29.89 -6.44 -1.39
N MET A 139 -29.97 -5.53 -0.45
CA MET A 139 -29.42 -5.72 0.88
C MET A 139 -30.16 -6.87 1.58
N SER A 140 -29.45 -7.77 2.26
CA SER A 140 -30.10 -8.77 3.12
C SER A 140 -30.88 -8.05 4.25
N ASP A 141 -31.86 -8.73 4.82
CA ASP A 141 -32.65 -8.17 5.91
C ASP A 141 -31.79 -7.85 7.15
N GLU A 142 -30.74 -8.64 7.40
CA GLU A 142 -29.78 -8.41 8.48
C GLU A 142 -28.97 -7.14 8.23
N VAL A 143 -28.40 -6.99 7.03
CA VAL A 143 -27.61 -5.80 6.66
C VAL A 143 -28.49 -4.56 6.65
N LYS A 144 -29.72 -4.69 6.14
CA LYS A 144 -30.71 -3.60 6.14
C LYS A 144 -31.07 -3.16 7.57
N ALA A 145 -31.26 -4.12 8.48
CA ALA A 145 -31.53 -3.80 9.89
C ALA A 145 -30.36 -3.04 10.54
N VAL A 146 -29.12 -3.43 10.25
CA VAL A 146 -27.92 -2.70 10.73
C VAL A 146 -27.88 -1.29 10.14
N PHE A 147 -28.15 -1.16 8.83
CA PHE A 147 -28.17 0.14 8.15
C PHE A 147 -29.29 1.04 8.67
N ASP A 148 -30.49 0.52 8.86
CA ASP A 148 -31.62 1.27 9.42
C ASP A 148 -31.33 1.72 10.86
N ASN A 149 -30.69 0.88 11.68
CA ASN A 149 -30.25 1.24 13.04
C ASN A 149 -29.15 2.28 13.04
N ALA A 150 -28.19 2.22 12.10
CA ALA A 150 -27.11 3.21 11.98
C ALA A 150 -27.62 4.62 11.65
N HIS A 151 -28.80 4.71 11.00
CA HIS A 151 -29.46 5.99 10.70
C HIS A 151 -30.28 6.54 11.87
N THR A 152 -30.48 5.76 12.92
CA THR A 152 -31.17 6.20 14.12
C THR A 152 -30.17 6.97 14.99
N TYR A 153 -29.85 8.20 14.59
CA TYR A 153 -29.05 9.09 15.43
C TYR A 153 -29.84 9.41 16.69
N THR A 154 -29.32 8.97 17.80
CA THR A 154 -29.79 9.44 19.11
C THR A 154 -28.84 10.54 19.54
N GLU A 155 -29.35 11.74 19.73
CA GLU A 155 -28.55 12.85 20.23
C GLU A 155 -27.92 12.42 21.56
N VAL A 156 -26.60 12.43 21.62
CA VAL A 156 -25.86 12.16 22.84
C VAL A 156 -26.06 13.38 23.76
N ASN A 157 -26.68 13.18 24.91
CA ASN A 157 -26.74 14.20 25.92
C ASN A 157 -25.46 14.12 26.77
N TYR A 158 -24.47 14.88 26.40
CA TYR A 158 -23.17 14.91 27.08
C TYR A 158 -23.29 15.22 28.59
N GLU A 159 -24.22 16.09 28.99
CA GLU A 159 -24.44 16.40 30.41
C GLU A 159 -24.99 15.20 31.19
N LYS A 160 -25.71 14.30 30.52
CA LYS A 160 -26.28 13.09 31.14
C LYS A 160 -25.27 11.97 31.22
N ASP A 161 -24.36 11.91 30.23
CA ASP A 161 -23.36 10.87 30.11
C ASP A 161 -22.02 11.25 30.78
N ASP A 162 -21.94 12.44 31.39
CA ASP A 162 -20.81 12.84 32.24
C ASP A 162 -20.63 11.83 33.38
N ASP A 163 -19.43 11.28 33.51
CA ASP A 163 -19.07 10.48 34.67
C ASP A 163 -18.69 11.42 35.83
N PRO A 164 -19.51 11.51 36.88
CA PRO A 164 -19.21 12.41 38.02
C PRO A 164 -17.99 11.96 38.84
N ASN A 165 -17.44 10.77 38.53
CA ASN A 165 -16.22 10.27 39.18
C ASN A 165 -15.01 10.32 38.25
N ALA A 166 -15.16 10.85 37.02
CA ALA A 166 -14.02 11.05 36.13
C ALA A 166 -13.01 11.99 36.79
N GLU A 167 -11.75 11.65 36.72
CA GLU A 167 -10.68 12.54 37.18
C GLU A 167 -10.59 13.75 36.24
N ASP A 168 -10.34 14.91 36.81
CA ASP A 168 -10.10 16.13 36.03
C ASP A 168 -8.87 15.94 35.15
N ILE A 169 -9.03 16.21 33.86
CA ILE A 169 -7.91 16.18 32.93
C ILE A 169 -6.99 17.34 33.24
N THR A 170 -5.75 17.04 33.61
CA THR A 170 -4.70 18.04 33.83
C THR A 170 -3.79 18.09 32.60
N THR A 171 -3.75 19.25 31.95
CA THR A 171 -2.91 19.51 30.76
C THR A 171 -2.20 20.85 30.92
N GLY A 172 -1.27 21.16 30.03
CA GLY A 172 -0.51 22.42 30.05
C GLY A 172 0.64 22.40 31.03
N ALA A 173 1.20 21.22 31.30
CA ALA A 173 2.46 21.05 32.02
C ALA A 173 3.58 21.87 31.42
N LYS A 174 4.62 22.13 32.17
CA LYS A 174 5.80 22.89 31.71
C LYS A 174 7.05 22.02 31.81
N ASN A 175 7.06 20.94 31.08
CA ASN A 175 8.18 20.00 31.04
C ASN A 175 9.34 20.54 30.17
N GLY A 176 9.05 21.53 29.31
CA GLY A 176 10.05 22.20 28.47
C GLY A 176 10.46 21.39 27.25
N LEU A 177 9.67 20.38 26.87
CA LEU A 177 9.94 19.55 25.71
C LEU A 177 9.38 20.20 24.44
N LYS A 178 10.04 19.90 23.32
CA LYS A 178 9.57 20.23 21.98
C LYS A 178 9.48 18.96 21.16
N LEU A 179 8.53 18.91 20.23
CA LEU A 179 8.37 17.76 19.33
C LEU A 179 9.68 17.39 18.62
N ALA A 180 10.49 18.37 18.26
CA ALA A 180 11.79 18.15 17.62
C ALA A 180 12.80 17.41 18.52
N ASP A 181 12.66 17.51 19.85
CA ASP A 181 13.57 16.87 20.81
C ASP A 181 13.33 15.36 20.88
N LEU A 182 12.17 14.90 20.43
CA LEU A 182 11.79 13.49 20.44
C LEU A 182 12.11 12.78 19.13
N ARG A 183 12.82 13.42 18.20
CA ARG A 183 13.22 12.78 16.95
C ARG A 183 14.10 11.55 17.22
N GLY A 184 13.65 10.37 16.77
CA GLY A 184 14.33 9.09 16.97
C GLY A 184 14.17 8.47 18.35
N VAL A 185 13.34 9.04 19.21
CA VAL A 185 12.94 8.44 20.50
C VAL A 185 11.98 7.27 20.23
N ASP A 186 12.16 6.16 20.97
CA ASP A 186 11.29 5.00 20.87
C ASP A 186 9.83 5.38 21.08
N TYR A 187 8.92 4.77 20.32
CA TYR A 187 7.48 5.07 20.37
C TYR A 187 6.86 4.88 21.77
N ASN A 188 7.39 3.94 22.56
CA ASN A 188 6.91 3.64 23.92
C ASN A 188 7.68 4.38 25.02
N ASP A 189 8.53 5.33 24.69
CA ASP A 189 9.25 6.14 25.70
C ASP A 189 8.28 7.09 26.40
N SER A 190 8.34 7.16 27.72
CA SER A 190 7.48 8.04 28.55
C SER A 190 7.61 9.53 28.27
N LYS A 191 8.65 9.95 27.56
CA LYS A 191 8.78 11.34 27.12
C LYS A 191 7.67 11.79 26.18
N TRP A 192 7.01 10.85 25.49
CA TRP A 192 5.83 11.19 24.69
C TRP A 192 4.67 11.64 25.56
N ASP A 193 4.46 10.98 26.72
CA ASP A 193 3.44 11.39 27.70
C ASP A 193 3.80 12.76 28.27
N ASP A 194 5.06 12.99 28.66
CA ASP A 194 5.55 14.27 29.15
C ASP A 194 5.36 15.40 28.11
N LEU A 195 5.52 15.11 26.81
CA LEU A 195 5.29 16.07 25.72
C LEU A 195 3.78 16.35 25.56
N LEU A 196 2.95 15.32 25.59
CA LEU A 196 1.50 15.46 25.46
C LEU A 196 0.89 16.23 26.61
N ASP A 197 1.42 16.06 27.82
CA ASP A 197 1.00 16.81 29.01
C ASP A 197 1.22 18.33 28.89
N GLU A 198 2.12 18.77 28.01
CA GLU A 198 2.33 20.19 27.72
C GLU A 198 1.21 20.80 26.86
N MET A 199 0.44 19.98 26.16
CA MET A 199 -0.65 20.45 25.31
C MET A 199 -1.86 20.85 26.16
N SER A 200 -2.48 21.98 25.84
CA SER A 200 -3.77 22.37 26.43
C SER A 200 -4.92 21.56 25.81
N ILE A 201 -6.08 21.60 26.43
CA ILE A 201 -7.33 21.06 25.85
C ILE A 201 -7.60 21.70 24.48
N ASP A 202 -7.38 23.01 24.35
CA ASP A 202 -7.55 23.71 23.09
C ASP A 202 -6.56 23.19 22.02
N ASP A 203 -5.30 22.92 22.37
CA ASP A 203 -4.31 22.32 21.47
C ASP A 203 -4.76 20.93 20.99
N LEU A 204 -5.28 20.09 21.88
CA LEU A 204 -5.81 18.77 21.56
C LEU A 204 -7.03 18.87 20.63
N GLN A 205 -7.97 19.75 20.95
CA GLN A 205 -9.15 20.00 20.11
C GLN A 205 -8.76 20.50 18.72
N GLN A 206 -7.81 21.44 18.63
CA GLN A 206 -7.28 21.95 17.36
C GLN A 206 -6.61 20.82 16.54
N THR A 207 -5.80 20.00 17.18
CA THR A 207 -5.11 18.90 16.52
C THR A 207 -6.08 17.89 15.92
N ILE A 208 -7.19 17.61 16.61
CA ILE A 208 -8.25 16.69 16.13
C ILE A 208 -9.17 17.39 15.12
N GLY A 209 -9.63 18.60 15.41
CA GLY A 209 -10.67 19.29 14.65
C GLY A 209 -10.18 19.89 13.32
N PHE A 210 -8.90 20.26 13.24
CA PHE A 210 -8.28 20.81 12.03
C PHE A 210 -7.45 19.78 11.23
N GLY A 211 -7.78 18.51 11.35
CA GLY A 211 -7.28 17.47 10.46
C GLY A 211 -7.86 17.58 9.06
N GLY A 212 -7.30 16.81 8.11
CA GLY A 212 -7.71 16.80 6.70
C GLY A 212 -7.04 17.90 5.88
N TYR A 213 -6.15 17.49 5.00
CA TYR A 213 -5.30 18.35 4.14
C TYR A 213 -4.44 19.37 4.89
N GLN A 214 -4.32 19.22 6.18
CA GLN A 214 -3.47 20.05 7.06
C GLN A 214 -3.34 19.44 8.45
N THR A 215 -2.37 19.93 9.22
CA THR A 215 -2.33 19.72 10.67
C THR A 215 -2.16 21.06 11.38
N ALA A 216 -2.81 21.24 12.52
CA ALA A 216 -2.70 22.47 13.30
C ALA A 216 -1.27 22.72 13.80
N ALA A 217 -0.91 23.98 13.96
CA ALA A 217 0.26 24.35 14.79
C ALA A 217 -0.10 24.13 16.26
N VAL A 218 0.90 23.71 17.05
CA VAL A 218 0.80 23.57 18.51
C VAL A 218 2.03 24.23 19.13
N ASP A 219 1.87 25.48 19.50
CA ASP A 219 2.98 26.33 19.93
C ASP A 219 3.62 25.85 21.24
N SER A 220 2.83 25.26 22.15
CA SER A 220 3.31 24.71 23.42
C SER A 220 4.45 23.70 23.23
N ILE A 221 4.35 22.85 22.22
CA ILE A 221 5.34 21.82 21.90
C ILE A 221 6.18 22.15 20.67
N GLY A 222 6.03 23.34 20.10
CA GLY A 222 6.80 23.78 18.92
C GLY A 222 6.46 23.05 17.62
N LYS A 223 5.26 22.43 17.53
CA LYS A 223 4.77 21.81 16.29
C LYS A 223 4.28 22.88 15.34
N VAL A 224 4.82 22.91 14.15
CA VAL A 224 4.41 23.82 13.07
C VAL A 224 3.13 23.30 12.38
N ARG A 225 2.36 24.20 11.78
CA ARG A 225 1.27 23.81 10.86
C ARG A 225 1.87 23.16 9.61
N THR A 226 1.21 22.11 9.13
CA THR A 226 1.50 21.50 7.82
C THR A 226 0.35 21.69 6.86
N ASN A 227 0.63 21.69 5.57
CA ASN A 227 -0.36 21.65 4.51
C ASN A 227 -0.13 20.38 3.70
N ASP A 228 -1.19 19.61 3.51
CA ASP A 228 -1.17 18.38 2.75
C ASP A 228 -2.03 18.58 1.50
N CYS A 229 -1.59 18.06 0.38
CA CYS A 229 -2.25 18.24 -0.90
C CYS A 229 -2.58 16.90 -1.54
N ASP A 230 -3.72 16.87 -2.21
CA ASP A 230 -4.19 15.74 -2.99
C ASP A 230 -3.56 15.72 -4.38
N GLY A 231 -3.78 14.64 -5.11
CA GLY A 231 -3.45 14.48 -6.51
C GLY A 231 -2.27 13.56 -6.78
N PRO A 232 -2.50 12.30 -7.19
CA PRO A 232 -1.41 11.37 -7.50
C PRO A 232 -0.61 11.78 -8.76
N ALA A 233 -1.17 12.59 -9.66
CA ALA A 233 -0.51 13.07 -10.87
C ALA A 233 -0.22 14.58 -10.83
N SER A 234 -0.38 15.24 -9.69
CA SER A 234 -0.16 16.68 -9.51
C SER A 234 -0.18 17.02 -8.02
N ILE A 235 0.00 18.29 -7.68
CA ILE A 235 -0.32 18.83 -6.36
C ILE A 235 -1.58 19.66 -6.49
N ASN A 236 -2.63 19.31 -5.76
CA ASN A 236 -3.91 20.01 -5.80
C ASN A 236 -4.55 20.06 -4.41
N ASN A 237 -4.82 21.26 -3.94
CA ASN A 237 -5.52 21.49 -2.68
C ASN A 237 -6.80 22.29 -2.92
N ASN A 238 -7.93 21.62 -2.82
CA ASN A 238 -9.24 22.21 -3.06
C ASN A 238 -9.64 23.29 -2.03
N PHE A 239 -9.02 23.32 -0.86
CA PHE A 239 -9.31 24.29 0.20
C PHE A 239 -8.51 25.58 0.04
N THR A 240 -7.28 25.48 -0.43
CA THR A 240 -6.37 26.63 -0.57
C THR A 240 -6.30 27.17 -1.99
N GLY A 241 -6.80 26.42 -2.96
CA GLY A 241 -6.66 26.73 -4.39
C GLY A 241 -5.25 26.51 -4.93
N VAL A 242 -4.35 25.89 -4.14
CA VAL A 242 -3.01 25.50 -4.61
C VAL A 242 -3.14 24.42 -5.67
N GLY A 243 -2.47 24.59 -6.80
CA GLY A 243 -2.43 23.60 -7.87
C GLY A 243 -1.14 23.70 -8.68
N SER A 244 -0.67 22.58 -9.17
CA SER A 244 0.52 22.47 -10.02
C SER A 244 0.16 22.05 -11.45
N VAL A 245 1.15 21.88 -12.30
CA VAL A 245 0.97 21.19 -13.59
C VAL A 245 0.58 19.74 -13.34
N GLY A 246 -0.27 19.20 -14.23
CA GLY A 246 -0.62 17.80 -14.23
C GLY A 246 0.42 16.98 -15.03
N PHE A 247 0.82 15.85 -14.46
CA PHE A 247 1.64 14.84 -15.11
C PHE A 247 0.76 13.79 -15.82
N PRO A 248 1.34 12.90 -16.63
CA PRO A 248 0.63 11.75 -17.15
C PRO A 248 0.00 10.89 -16.05
N ALA A 249 -1.08 10.19 -16.39
CA ALA A 249 -1.72 9.24 -15.48
C ALA A 249 -0.72 8.18 -15.00
N ALA A 250 -0.89 7.68 -13.78
CA ALA A 250 0.01 6.69 -13.19
C ALA A 250 0.11 5.41 -14.04
N THR A 251 -0.99 4.98 -14.66
CA THR A 251 -0.99 3.88 -15.63
C THR A 251 0.00 4.10 -16.78
N LEU A 252 0.09 5.32 -17.30
CA LEU A 252 1.04 5.62 -18.38
C LEU A 252 2.49 5.59 -17.88
N ILE A 253 2.75 6.08 -16.66
CA ILE A 253 4.07 5.97 -16.04
C ILE A 253 4.43 4.49 -15.83
N GLY A 254 3.51 3.66 -15.33
CA GLY A 254 3.69 2.22 -15.18
C GLY A 254 4.02 1.52 -16.52
N MET A 255 3.30 1.87 -17.60
CA MET A 255 3.54 1.32 -18.94
C MET A 255 4.91 1.64 -19.51
N THR A 256 5.63 2.61 -18.95
CA THR A 256 7.01 2.90 -19.37
C THR A 256 8.01 1.84 -18.92
N TRP A 257 7.71 1.06 -17.88
CA TRP A 257 8.64 0.13 -17.24
C TRP A 257 9.97 0.79 -16.84
N SER A 258 9.95 2.08 -16.52
CA SER A 258 11.15 2.87 -16.23
C SER A 258 11.13 3.38 -14.80
N LYS A 259 11.96 2.75 -13.96
CA LYS A 259 12.20 3.18 -12.57
C LYS A 259 12.72 4.63 -12.53
N ASP A 260 13.59 5.00 -13.48
CA ASP A 260 14.16 6.35 -13.57
C ASP A 260 13.09 7.41 -13.89
N LEU A 261 12.17 7.13 -14.83
CA LEU A 261 11.09 8.08 -15.12
C LEU A 261 10.11 8.23 -13.95
N ALA A 262 9.89 7.16 -13.19
CA ALA A 262 9.10 7.24 -11.96
C ALA A 262 9.81 8.12 -10.90
N HIS A 263 11.13 7.98 -10.78
CA HIS A 263 11.93 8.83 -9.90
C HIS A 263 11.91 10.31 -10.34
N ASP A 264 12.11 10.59 -11.62
CA ASP A 264 12.07 11.95 -12.17
C ASP A 264 10.70 12.61 -11.99
N PHE A 265 9.62 11.84 -12.11
CA PHE A 265 8.27 12.29 -11.77
C PHE A 265 8.21 12.68 -10.29
N GLY A 266 8.69 11.82 -9.40
CA GLY A 266 8.73 12.09 -7.96
C GLY A 266 9.55 13.34 -7.63
N ASP A 267 10.76 13.48 -8.17
CA ASP A 267 11.62 14.67 -7.98
C ASP A 267 10.90 15.95 -8.42
N SER A 268 10.17 15.88 -9.53
CA SER A 268 9.37 17.03 -9.99
C SER A 268 8.24 17.39 -9.02
N ILE A 269 7.55 16.38 -8.47
CA ILE A 269 6.53 16.58 -7.43
C ILE A 269 7.15 17.19 -6.17
N GLY A 270 8.28 16.67 -5.70
CA GLY A 270 8.97 17.17 -4.50
C GLY A 270 9.41 18.63 -4.64
N LYS A 271 9.96 19.00 -5.80
CA LYS A 271 10.32 20.40 -6.12
C LYS A 271 9.11 21.32 -6.09
N MET A 272 8.01 20.94 -6.71
CA MET A 272 6.77 21.73 -6.69
C MET A 272 6.17 21.82 -5.29
N ALA A 273 6.18 20.72 -4.52
CA ALA A 273 5.72 20.70 -3.15
C ALA A 273 6.47 21.71 -2.28
N ASN A 274 7.80 21.77 -2.43
CA ASN A 274 8.64 22.73 -1.72
C ASN A 274 8.32 24.18 -2.11
N GLU A 275 8.18 24.48 -3.41
CA GLU A 275 7.83 25.82 -3.89
C GLU A 275 6.43 26.26 -3.44
N MET A 276 5.50 25.32 -3.31
CA MET A 276 4.13 25.57 -2.93
C MET A 276 3.88 25.47 -1.42
N ASN A 277 4.94 25.27 -0.62
CA ASN A 277 4.86 25.05 0.82
C ASN A 277 3.88 23.94 1.19
N THR A 278 3.93 22.83 0.47
CA THR A 278 3.17 21.61 0.71
C THR A 278 4.04 20.64 1.47
N SER A 279 3.57 20.19 2.63
CA SER A 279 4.32 19.32 3.56
C SER A 279 3.99 17.85 3.37
N GLY A 280 2.79 17.54 2.91
CA GLY A 280 2.31 16.19 2.66
C GLY A 280 1.67 16.08 1.28
N TRP A 281 1.93 14.96 0.61
CA TRP A 281 1.35 14.63 -0.68
C TRP A 281 0.58 13.31 -0.58
N TYR A 282 -0.72 13.34 -0.90
CA TYR A 282 -1.51 12.12 -1.04
C TYR A 282 -1.20 11.46 -2.38
N GLY A 283 -0.04 10.84 -2.45
CA GLY A 283 0.49 10.18 -3.62
C GLY A 283 1.83 9.51 -3.33
N PRO A 284 2.34 8.70 -4.26
CA PRO A 284 1.62 8.20 -5.43
C PRO A 284 0.53 7.20 -5.04
N ALA A 285 -0.55 7.10 -5.84
CA ALA A 285 -1.54 6.07 -5.66
C ALA A 285 -1.01 4.75 -6.23
N MET A 286 -0.99 3.69 -5.41
CA MET A 286 -0.34 2.42 -5.76
C MET A 286 -1.24 1.20 -5.58
N ASN A 287 -2.55 1.40 -5.56
CA ASN A 287 -3.50 0.30 -5.51
C ASN A 287 -3.34 -0.60 -6.75
N ILE A 288 -3.62 -1.88 -6.57
CA ILE A 288 -3.70 -2.80 -7.69
C ILE A 288 -5.05 -2.63 -8.38
N HIS A 289 -5.04 -2.40 -9.70
CA HIS A 289 -6.27 -2.37 -10.49
C HIS A 289 -6.40 -3.62 -11.35
N ARG A 290 -7.60 -4.10 -11.54
CA ARG A 290 -7.84 -5.32 -12.30
C ARG A 290 -9.07 -5.24 -13.19
N THR A 291 -10.18 -4.72 -12.69
CA THR A 291 -11.40 -4.56 -13.45
C THR A 291 -11.49 -3.16 -14.08
N ALA A 292 -12.10 -3.09 -15.25
CA ALA A 292 -12.36 -1.80 -15.94
C ALA A 292 -13.43 -0.94 -15.23
N PHE A 293 -14.16 -1.51 -14.27
CA PHE A 293 -15.29 -0.84 -13.60
C PHE A 293 -14.90 0.00 -12.37
N SER A 294 -13.63 0.21 -12.12
CA SER A 294 -13.16 1.15 -11.10
C SER A 294 -12.98 2.55 -11.70
N GLY A 295 -13.58 3.56 -11.06
CA GLY A 295 -13.47 4.96 -11.50
C GLY A 295 -12.08 5.58 -11.31
N ARG A 296 -11.18 4.92 -10.58
CA ARG A 296 -9.86 5.43 -10.20
C ARG A 296 -8.68 4.64 -10.79
N ASN A 297 -8.91 3.73 -11.73
CA ASN A 297 -7.84 2.93 -12.36
C ASN A 297 -6.73 3.79 -13.00
N PHE A 298 -7.07 4.98 -13.49
CA PHE A 298 -6.11 5.88 -14.14
C PHE A 298 -4.99 6.35 -13.20
N GLU A 299 -5.23 6.38 -11.90
CA GLU A 299 -4.26 6.87 -10.93
C GLU A 299 -3.39 5.76 -10.30
N TYR A 300 -3.58 4.50 -10.70
CA TYR A 300 -2.80 3.34 -10.25
C TYR A 300 -1.86 2.88 -11.35
N TYR A 301 -0.68 2.37 -10.97
CA TYR A 301 0.36 2.01 -11.94
C TYR A 301 0.01 0.78 -12.76
N SER A 302 -0.45 -0.32 -12.12
CA SER A 302 -0.63 -1.62 -12.77
C SER A 302 -1.56 -2.55 -11.97
N GLU A 303 -1.95 -3.66 -12.57
CA GLU A 303 -2.53 -4.81 -11.88
C GLU A 303 -1.45 -5.70 -11.22
N ASP A 304 -0.19 -5.55 -11.60
CA ASP A 304 0.93 -6.29 -11.05
C ASP A 304 1.53 -5.57 -9.84
N GLY A 305 1.68 -6.30 -8.71
CA GLY A 305 2.16 -5.75 -7.45
C GLY A 305 3.65 -5.38 -7.46
N VAL A 306 4.48 -6.12 -8.20
CA VAL A 306 5.91 -5.85 -8.30
C VAL A 306 6.16 -4.59 -9.13
N LEU A 307 5.49 -4.49 -10.30
CA LEU A 307 5.58 -3.29 -11.13
C LEU A 307 5.07 -2.06 -10.38
N SER A 308 3.88 -2.15 -9.77
CA SER A 308 3.29 -1.03 -9.01
C SER A 308 4.18 -0.61 -7.85
N GLY A 309 4.70 -1.57 -7.09
CA GLY A 309 5.60 -1.32 -5.97
C GLY A 309 6.91 -0.65 -6.38
N ALA A 310 7.53 -1.14 -7.47
CA ALA A 310 8.76 -0.56 -8.00
C ALA A 310 8.56 0.88 -8.48
N MET A 311 7.47 1.16 -9.21
CA MET A 311 7.15 2.51 -9.68
C MET A 311 6.87 3.44 -8.51
N ALA A 312 6.05 3.02 -7.55
CA ALA A 312 5.73 3.82 -6.36
C ALA A 312 6.97 4.12 -5.52
N ALA A 313 7.82 3.12 -5.26
CA ALA A 313 9.04 3.30 -4.47
C ALA A 313 9.98 4.33 -5.10
N ASN A 314 10.16 4.28 -6.43
CA ASN A 314 11.01 5.26 -7.12
C ASN A 314 10.36 6.66 -7.15
N ALA A 315 9.06 6.77 -7.34
CA ALA A 315 8.37 8.05 -7.26
C ALA A 315 8.45 8.67 -5.86
N ILE A 316 8.33 7.87 -4.79
CA ILE A 316 8.50 8.33 -3.41
C ILE A 316 9.94 8.78 -3.17
N ALA A 317 10.92 7.97 -3.58
CA ALA A 317 12.34 8.31 -3.42
C ALA A 317 12.73 9.61 -4.14
N GLY A 318 12.13 9.87 -5.31
CA GLY A 318 12.33 11.14 -6.02
C GLY A 318 11.67 12.33 -5.31
N ALA A 319 10.49 12.12 -4.70
CA ALA A 319 9.74 13.20 -4.04
C ALA A 319 10.33 13.61 -2.68
N GLN A 320 11.04 12.72 -2.01
CA GLN A 320 11.72 12.94 -0.72
C GLN A 320 13.14 13.50 -0.88
#